data_437435ec291e7a631ef23a20b4740095
#
_entry.id   437435ec291e7a631ef23a20b4740095
#
_cell.length_a   1.000
_cell.length_b   1.000
_cell.length_c   1.000
_cell.angle_alpha   90.00
_cell.angle_beta   90.00
_cell.angle_gamma   90.00
#
_symmetry.space_group_name_H-M   'P 1'
#
loop_
_entity.id
_entity.type
_entity.pdbx_description
1 polymer ?
#
loop_
_entity_poly.entity_id
_entity_poly.type
_entity_poly.pdbx_seq_one_letter_code
_entity_poly.pdbx_strand_id
1 'polypeptide(L)'
;MRVPFDPTTVWPQRKRLRVRGTINGFAFRTSLFKARDGSYILLVNKKMQKEGRVRQGGVAEVLLEPDLEEREVGTPPELEKLLREDRGLRKWYGELSDSYRKAFANRVTQIKSPEAKKARAEQLAEIMLLAMEGEQILPPILEAAFLRQPKAREGWRAMTRVQRRGLLLGIFYYQSPESRQKRAQNAVDEALRAAVKKPRPG
;
A
#
# COMPACT_ATOMS: atom_id res chain seq x y z
N MET A 1 -20.80 -3.32 -6.83
CA MET A 1 -22.09 -3.70 -6.23
C MET A 1 -22.21 -3.00 -4.88
N ARG A 2 -23.33 -2.36 -4.57
CA ARG A 2 -23.56 -1.77 -3.23
C ARG A 2 -23.90 -2.88 -2.23
N VAL A 3 -23.38 -2.75 -1.01
CA VAL A 3 -23.71 -3.62 0.12
C VAL A 3 -24.96 -3.06 0.79
N PRO A 4 -26.02 -3.86 1.03
CA PRO A 4 -27.32 -3.35 1.49
C PRO A 4 -27.39 -3.03 3.00
N PHE A 5 -26.27 -3.11 3.70
CA PHE A 5 -26.15 -2.83 5.15
C PHE A 5 -24.88 -2.06 5.46
N ASP A 6 -24.78 -1.47 6.64
CA ASP A 6 -23.56 -0.88 7.15
C ASP A 6 -22.70 -1.94 7.85
N PRO A 7 -21.55 -2.35 7.27
CA PRO A 7 -20.71 -3.37 7.88
C PRO A 7 -20.12 -2.98 9.23
N THR A 8 -20.08 -1.70 9.55
CA THR A 8 -19.50 -1.21 10.82
C THR A 8 -20.46 -1.36 12.00
N THR A 9 -21.76 -1.53 11.74
CA THR A 9 -22.76 -1.79 12.77
C THR A 9 -22.99 -3.29 13.00
N VAL A 10 -22.78 -4.10 11.94
CA VAL A 10 -23.07 -5.56 11.97
C VAL A 10 -21.83 -6.37 12.39
N TRP A 11 -20.63 -5.89 12.07
CA TRP A 11 -19.39 -6.62 12.32
C TRP A 11 -18.48 -5.89 13.32
N PRO A 12 -17.60 -6.61 14.04
CA PRO A 12 -16.62 -6.01 14.94
C PRO A 12 -15.78 -4.94 14.20
N GLN A 13 -15.63 -3.77 14.81
CA GLN A 13 -14.89 -2.67 14.21
C GLN A 13 -13.43 -3.04 13.95
N ARG A 14 -12.97 -2.84 12.70
CA ARG A 14 -11.59 -3.07 12.28
C ARG A 14 -11.12 -1.92 11.40
N LYS A 15 -9.83 -1.64 11.44
CA LYS A 15 -9.19 -0.58 10.64
C LYS A 15 -9.40 -0.74 9.12
N ARG A 16 -9.71 -1.96 8.65
CA ARG A 16 -10.03 -2.27 7.24
C ARG A 16 -11.18 -3.25 7.20
N LEU A 17 -12.20 -2.95 6.40
CA LEU A 17 -13.33 -3.86 6.19
C LEU A 17 -12.94 -4.95 5.19
N ARG A 18 -12.10 -5.88 5.63
CA ARG A 18 -11.76 -7.08 4.86
C ARG A 18 -12.92 -8.06 4.93
N VAL A 19 -13.24 -8.64 3.78
CA VAL A 19 -14.35 -9.58 3.64
C VAL A 19 -13.93 -10.80 2.84
N ARG A 20 -14.54 -11.92 3.15
CA ARG A 20 -14.54 -13.14 2.36
C ARG A 20 -15.98 -13.57 2.09
N GLY A 21 -16.18 -14.45 1.13
CA GLY A 21 -17.51 -14.92 0.80
C GLY A 21 -17.56 -15.63 -0.53
N THR A 22 -18.76 -15.81 -1.05
CA THR A 22 -18.99 -16.40 -2.36
C THR A 22 -19.86 -15.49 -3.23
N ILE A 23 -19.68 -15.56 -4.53
CA ILE A 23 -20.55 -14.97 -5.54
C ILE A 23 -20.97 -16.06 -6.51
N ASN A 24 -22.26 -16.43 -6.51
CA ASN A 24 -22.78 -17.61 -7.22
C ASN A 24 -21.92 -18.88 -6.95
N GLY A 25 -21.53 -19.10 -5.69
CA GLY A 25 -20.67 -20.22 -5.29
C GLY A 25 -19.17 -20.03 -5.49
N PHE A 26 -18.72 -19.02 -6.26
CA PHE A 26 -17.28 -18.74 -6.43
C PHE A 26 -16.72 -18.00 -5.22
N ALA A 27 -15.77 -18.62 -4.51
CA ALA A 27 -15.16 -18.05 -3.32
C ALA A 27 -14.23 -16.86 -3.65
N PHE A 28 -14.31 -15.80 -2.85
CA PHE A 28 -13.45 -14.64 -2.97
C PHE A 28 -13.02 -14.07 -1.61
N ARG A 29 -11.92 -13.32 -1.62
CA ARG A 29 -11.44 -12.50 -0.51
C ARG A 29 -11.09 -11.11 -1.03
N THR A 30 -11.66 -10.06 -0.43
CA THR A 30 -11.46 -8.66 -0.86
C THR A 30 -11.61 -7.71 0.31
N SER A 31 -11.87 -6.43 0.04
CA SER A 31 -12.24 -5.42 1.02
C SER A 31 -13.44 -4.64 0.52
N LEU A 32 -14.26 -4.15 1.44
CA LEU A 32 -15.29 -3.18 1.12
C LEU A 32 -14.71 -1.76 1.10
N PHE A 33 -15.25 -0.92 0.25
CA PHE A 33 -14.86 0.47 0.09
C PHE A 33 -16.03 1.38 0.47
N LYS A 34 -15.75 2.41 1.26
CA LYS A 34 -16.76 3.41 1.59
C LYS A 34 -16.92 4.38 0.41
N ALA A 35 -18.12 4.51 -0.10
CA ALA A 35 -18.48 5.47 -1.15
C ALA A 35 -18.64 6.89 -0.57
N ARG A 36 -18.71 7.89 -1.45
CA ARG A 36 -18.87 9.31 -1.04
C ARG A 36 -20.19 9.58 -0.31
N ASP A 37 -21.23 8.83 -0.65
CA ASP A 37 -22.56 8.89 -0.03
C ASP A 37 -22.66 8.13 1.30
N GLY A 38 -21.54 7.59 1.79
CA GLY A 38 -21.47 6.85 3.05
C GLY A 38 -21.79 5.34 2.92
N SER A 39 -22.35 4.88 1.79
CA SER A 39 -22.62 3.47 1.53
C SER A 39 -21.34 2.66 1.34
N TYR A 40 -21.44 1.33 1.41
CA TYR A 40 -20.31 0.45 1.17
C TYR A 40 -20.42 -0.28 -0.17
N ILE A 41 -19.28 -0.47 -0.83
CA ILE A 41 -19.18 -1.06 -2.16
C ILE A 41 -18.26 -2.29 -2.12
N LEU A 42 -18.76 -3.41 -2.66
CA LEU A 42 -17.98 -4.57 -3.06
C LEU A 42 -17.57 -4.40 -4.53
N LEU A 43 -16.26 -4.34 -4.79
CA LEU A 43 -15.74 -4.33 -6.16
C LEU A 43 -15.70 -5.77 -6.69
N VAL A 44 -16.57 -6.04 -7.67
CA VAL A 44 -16.61 -7.34 -8.37
C VAL A 44 -15.59 -7.27 -9.51
N ASN A 45 -14.42 -7.89 -9.30
CA ASN A 45 -13.33 -7.89 -10.27
C ASN A 45 -13.59 -8.89 -11.43
N LYS A 46 -12.76 -8.82 -12.48
CA LYS A 46 -12.91 -9.68 -13.67
C LYS A 46 -12.91 -11.19 -13.37
N LYS A 47 -12.13 -11.63 -12.37
CA LYS A 47 -12.10 -13.04 -11.96
C LYS A 47 -13.42 -13.43 -11.31
N MET A 48 -13.95 -12.63 -10.40
CA MET A 48 -15.26 -12.86 -9.78
C MET A 48 -16.38 -12.83 -10.81
N GLN A 49 -16.31 -11.94 -11.82
CA GLN A 49 -17.29 -11.89 -12.91
C GLN A 49 -17.26 -13.17 -13.76
N LYS A 50 -16.07 -13.63 -14.14
CA LYS A 50 -15.88 -14.82 -14.97
C LYS A 50 -16.30 -16.09 -14.23
N GLU A 51 -15.70 -16.35 -13.07
CA GLU A 51 -15.89 -17.60 -12.33
C GLU A 51 -17.28 -17.65 -11.63
N GLY A 52 -17.79 -16.53 -11.15
CA GLY A 52 -19.14 -16.41 -10.60
C GLY A 52 -20.23 -16.23 -11.68
N ARG A 53 -19.86 -16.21 -12.96
CA ARG A 53 -20.79 -16.01 -14.10
C ARG A 53 -21.70 -14.79 -13.93
N VAL A 54 -21.12 -13.67 -13.45
CA VAL A 54 -21.86 -12.42 -13.15
C VAL A 54 -21.62 -11.40 -14.25
N ARG A 55 -22.68 -10.74 -14.70
CA ARG A 55 -22.63 -9.64 -15.66
C ARG A 55 -23.14 -8.35 -15.03
N GLN A 56 -22.70 -7.21 -15.54
CA GLN A 56 -23.22 -5.90 -15.12
C GLN A 56 -24.72 -5.83 -15.41
N GLY A 57 -25.51 -5.38 -14.43
CA GLY A 57 -26.97 -5.34 -14.51
C GLY A 57 -27.66 -6.66 -14.22
N GLY A 58 -26.91 -7.76 -14.02
CA GLY A 58 -27.47 -9.07 -13.67
C GLY A 58 -27.65 -9.23 -12.15
N VAL A 59 -28.37 -10.28 -11.75
CA VAL A 59 -28.57 -10.70 -10.36
C VAL A 59 -27.51 -11.73 -10.01
N ALA A 60 -26.98 -11.68 -8.79
CA ALA A 60 -26.05 -12.66 -8.24
C ALA A 60 -26.37 -12.92 -6.78
N GLU A 61 -26.25 -14.18 -6.37
CA GLU A 61 -26.25 -14.56 -4.97
C GLU A 61 -24.88 -14.28 -4.36
N VAL A 62 -24.85 -13.51 -3.28
CA VAL A 62 -23.61 -13.14 -2.61
C VAL A 62 -23.70 -13.45 -1.12
N LEU A 63 -22.85 -14.35 -0.67
CA LEU A 63 -22.57 -14.54 0.74
C LEU A 63 -21.37 -13.66 1.11
N LEU A 64 -21.47 -12.93 2.23
CA LEU A 64 -20.44 -12.00 2.65
C LEU A 64 -20.24 -12.09 4.17
N GLU A 65 -19.01 -12.30 4.60
CA GLU A 65 -18.63 -12.34 6.01
C GLU A 65 -17.33 -11.60 6.28
N PRO A 66 -17.07 -11.13 7.51
CA PRO A 66 -15.81 -10.48 7.85
C PRO A 66 -14.63 -11.45 7.72
N ASP A 67 -13.59 -11.04 7.02
CA ASP A 67 -12.34 -11.79 6.92
C ASP A 67 -11.45 -11.46 8.13
N LEU A 68 -11.53 -12.32 9.13
CA LEU A 68 -10.83 -12.16 10.42
C LEU A 68 -9.41 -12.73 10.37
N GLU A 69 -9.07 -13.50 9.36
CA GLU A 69 -7.76 -14.12 9.23
C GLU A 69 -6.68 -13.07 8.88
N GLU A 70 -5.55 -13.16 9.55
CA GLU A 70 -4.37 -12.42 9.12
C GLU A 70 -3.91 -12.97 7.78
N ARG A 71 -3.80 -12.06 6.80
CA ARG A 71 -3.22 -12.42 5.50
C ARG A 71 -1.72 -12.30 5.63
N GLU A 72 -1.06 -13.41 5.82
CA GLU A 72 0.39 -13.43 5.69
C GLU A 72 0.76 -13.06 4.24
N VAL A 73 1.54 -12.00 4.12
CA VAL A 73 2.19 -11.67 2.86
C VAL A 73 3.48 -12.47 2.83
N GLY A 74 3.45 -13.61 2.15
CA GLY A 74 4.65 -14.42 1.98
C GLY A 74 5.78 -13.58 1.38
N THR A 75 6.94 -13.58 2.02
CA THR A 75 8.14 -12.93 1.52
C THR A 75 8.86 -13.92 0.61
N PRO A 76 9.20 -13.54 -0.65
CA PRO A 76 9.96 -14.43 -1.54
C PRO A 76 11.30 -14.83 -0.92
N PRO A 77 11.78 -16.07 -1.16
CA PRO A 77 13.03 -16.55 -0.55
C PRO A 77 14.24 -15.67 -0.84
N GLU A 78 14.32 -15.10 -2.05
CA GLU A 78 15.41 -14.21 -2.46
C GLU A 78 15.43 -12.91 -1.62
N LEU A 79 14.26 -12.35 -1.33
CA LEU A 79 14.12 -11.17 -0.49
C LEU A 79 14.29 -11.52 0.99
N GLU A 80 13.74 -12.64 1.44
CA GLU A 80 13.86 -13.11 2.83
C GLU A 80 15.33 -13.32 3.22
N LYS A 81 16.17 -13.83 2.30
CA LYS A 81 17.62 -13.99 2.52
C LYS A 81 18.26 -12.64 2.87
N LEU A 82 18.03 -11.60 2.05
CA LEU A 82 18.59 -10.25 2.28
C LEU A 82 18.08 -9.63 3.59
N LEU A 83 16.80 -9.84 3.91
CA LEU A 83 16.22 -9.36 5.16
C LEU A 83 16.80 -10.05 6.41
N ARG A 84 17.31 -11.29 6.28
CA ARG A 84 18.01 -11.99 7.39
C ARG A 84 19.41 -11.45 7.61
N GLU A 85 20.07 -10.99 6.57
CA GLU A 85 21.43 -10.44 6.63
C GLU A 85 21.44 -9.06 7.33
N ASP A 86 20.34 -8.30 7.25
CA ASP A 86 20.20 -6.99 7.91
C ASP A 86 18.98 -6.93 8.84
N ARG A 87 19.22 -6.92 10.15
CA ARG A 87 18.17 -6.85 11.19
C ARG A 87 17.40 -5.52 11.15
N GLY A 88 18.06 -4.42 10.80
CA GLY A 88 17.44 -3.10 10.68
C GLY A 88 16.44 -3.06 9.54
N LEU A 89 16.88 -3.53 8.36
CA LEU A 89 16.05 -3.63 7.17
C LEU A 89 14.87 -4.60 7.38
N ARG A 90 15.11 -5.74 8.04
CA ARG A 90 14.05 -6.70 8.38
C ARG A 90 12.96 -6.08 9.25
N LYS A 91 13.35 -5.38 10.32
CA LYS A 91 12.43 -4.66 11.19
C LYS A 91 11.64 -3.62 10.42
N TRP A 92 12.34 -2.80 9.62
CA TRP A 92 11.74 -1.75 8.83
C TRP A 92 10.76 -2.29 7.79
N TYR A 93 11.10 -3.40 7.11
CA TYR A 93 10.21 -4.12 6.19
C TYR A 93 8.95 -4.65 6.90
N GLY A 94 9.09 -5.22 8.08
CA GLY A 94 7.98 -5.69 8.91
C GLY A 94 6.98 -4.60 9.29
N GLU A 95 7.45 -3.36 9.44
CA GLU A 95 6.63 -2.19 9.73
C GLU A 95 5.93 -1.60 8.48
N LEU A 96 6.25 -2.07 7.27
CA LEU A 96 5.54 -1.67 6.06
C LEU A 96 4.09 -2.17 6.08
N SER A 97 3.19 -1.43 5.41
CA SER A 97 1.84 -1.92 5.22
C SER A 97 1.83 -3.19 4.36
N ASP A 98 0.82 -4.06 4.58
CA ASP A 98 0.62 -5.28 3.77
C ASP A 98 0.62 -5.00 2.27
N SER A 99 0.10 -3.83 1.87
CA SER A 99 0.06 -3.42 0.46
C SER A 99 1.46 -3.24 -0.11
N TYR A 100 2.39 -2.62 0.64
CA TYR A 100 3.78 -2.48 0.21
C TYR A 100 4.49 -3.82 0.21
N ARG A 101 4.37 -4.61 1.29
CA ARG A 101 4.98 -5.94 1.37
C ARG A 101 4.52 -6.83 0.21
N LYS A 102 3.21 -6.84 -0.07
CA LYS A 102 2.64 -7.58 -1.21
C LYS A 102 3.13 -7.06 -2.55
N ALA A 103 3.26 -5.75 -2.72
CA ALA A 103 3.79 -5.17 -3.95
C ALA A 103 5.25 -5.58 -4.20
N PHE A 104 6.09 -5.59 -3.16
CA PHE A 104 7.47 -6.06 -3.27
C PHE A 104 7.55 -7.57 -3.54
N ALA A 105 6.79 -8.38 -2.80
CA ALA A 105 6.71 -9.81 -3.03
C ALA A 105 6.31 -10.14 -4.48
N ASN A 106 5.27 -9.49 -5.00
CA ASN A 106 4.80 -9.71 -6.37
C ASN A 106 5.87 -9.33 -7.41
N ARG A 107 6.64 -8.26 -7.19
CA ARG A 107 7.69 -7.84 -8.12
C ARG A 107 8.83 -8.85 -8.25
N VAL A 108 9.06 -9.66 -7.23
CA VAL A 108 10.04 -10.75 -7.27
C VAL A 108 9.39 -12.00 -7.86
N THR A 109 8.23 -12.40 -7.37
CA THR A 109 7.58 -13.66 -7.74
C THR A 109 7.11 -13.72 -9.19
N GLN A 110 6.78 -12.57 -9.83
CA GLN A 110 6.39 -12.51 -11.23
C GLN A 110 7.53 -12.77 -12.22
N ILE A 111 8.79 -12.69 -11.76
CA ILE A 111 9.97 -12.98 -12.58
C ILE A 111 10.15 -14.50 -12.65
N LYS A 112 10.52 -15.03 -13.83
CA LYS A 112 10.68 -16.46 -14.03
C LYS A 112 12.11 -16.94 -13.75
N SER A 113 13.14 -16.19 -14.22
CA SER A 113 14.54 -16.53 -14.05
C SER A 113 14.99 -16.37 -12.58
N PRO A 114 15.66 -17.37 -11.99
CA PRO A 114 16.19 -17.28 -10.63
C PRO A 114 17.20 -16.13 -10.47
N GLU A 115 18.07 -15.90 -11.44
CA GLU A 115 19.07 -14.84 -11.43
C GLU A 115 18.39 -13.46 -11.45
N ALA A 116 17.36 -13.30 -12.30
CA ALA A 116 16.61 -12.04 -12.37
C ALA A 116 15.74 -11.81 -11.11
N LYS A 117 15.24 -12.86 -10.45
CA LYS A 117 14.59 -12.75 -9.13
C LYS A 117 15.57 -12.22 -8.07
N LYS A 118 16.77 -12.79 -8.04
CA LYS A 118 17.82 -12.37 -7.11
C LYS A 118 18.17 -10.89 -7.33
N ALA A 119 18.48 -10.52 -8.58
CA ALA A 119 18.79 -9.13 -8.92
C ALA A 119 17.64 -8.16 -8.57
N ARG A 120 16.39 -8.59 -8.77
CA ARG A 120 15.23 -7.79 -8.38
C ARG A 120 15.10 -7.66 -6.87
N ALA A 121 15.34 -8.72 -6.11
CA ALA A 121 15.31 -8.68 -4.65
C ALA A 121 16.39 -7.75 -4.10
N GLU A 122 17.61 -7.80 -4.65
CA GLU A 122 18.73 -6.91 -4.31
C GLU A 122 18.36 -5.44 -4.59
N GLN A 123 17.82 -5.15 -5.78
CA GLN A 123 17.36 -3.80 -6.13
C GLN A 123 16.27 -3.29 -5.16
N LEU A 124 15.34 -4.15 -4.77
CA LEU A 124 14.28 -3.75 -3.83
C LEU A 124 14.83 -3.54 -2.41
N ALA A 125 15.81 -4.34 -1.98
CA ALA A 125 16.49 -4.14 -0.71
C ALA A 125 17.25 -2.81 -0.69
N GLU A 126 17.96 -2.48 -1.75
CA GLU A 126 18.63 -1.17 -1.90
C GLU A 126 17.64 -0.01 -1.82
N ILE A 127 16.52 -0.07 -2.54
CA ILE A 127 15.46 0.95 -2.48
C ILE A 127 14.92 1.10 -1.05
N MET A 128 14.75 0.00 -0.33
CA MET A 128 14.29 0.04 1.05
C MET A 128 15.33 0.64 1.99
N LEU A 129 16.61 0.34 1.81
CA LEU A 129 17.72 0.93 2.58
C LEU A 129 17.79 2.44 2.37
N LEU A 130 17.73 2.92 1.12
CA LEU A 130 17.69 4.34 0.79
C LEU A 130 16.45 5.03 1.40
N ALA A 131 15.30 4.37 1.40
CA ALA A 131 14.10 4.92 2.02
C ALA A 131 14.19 4.95 3.55
N MET A 132 14.81 3.95 4.16
CA MET A 132 15.08 3.87 5.61
C MET A 132 16.05 4.97 6.04
N GLU A 133 17.12 5.18 5.30
CA GLU A 133 18.07 6.28 5.50
C GLU A 133 17.40 7.65 5.32
N GLY A 134 16.57 7.79 4.28
CA GLY A 134 15.80 9.00 4.01
C GLY A 134 14.77 9.36 5.09
N GLU A 135 14.39 8.43 5.98
CA GLU A 135 13.60 8.73 7.18
C GLU A 135 14.42 9.52 8.23
N GLN A 136 15.73 9.31 8.26
CA GLN A 136 16.65 9.96 9.20
C GLN A 136 17.22 11.24 8.59
N ILE A 137 17.71 11.14 7.36
CA ILE A 137 18.34 12.23 6.63
C ILE A 137 17.58 12.42 5.32
N LEU A 138 16.92 13.57 5.17
CA LEU A 138 16.14 13.85 3.96
C LEU A 138 17.01 13.76 2.69
N PRO A 139 16.53 13.08 1.64
CA PRO A 139 17.25 13.06 0.38
C PRO A 139 17.39 14.47 -0.18
N PRO A 140 18.55 14.79 -0.83
CA PRO A 140 18.84 16.14 -1.36
C PRO A 140 17.73 16.73 -2.22
N ILE A 141 17.04 15.89 -3.00
CA ILE A 141 15.92 16.31 -3.84
C ILE A 141 14.72 16.86 -3.04
N LEU A 142 14.43 16.28 -1.88
CA LEU A 142 13.39 16.78 -0.97
C LEU A 142 13.89 17.98 -0.16
N GLU A 143 15.15 17.96 0.27
CA GLU A 143 15.75 19.06 1.00
C GLU A 143 15.71 20.35 0.14
N ALA A 144 16.15 20.29 -1.12
CA ALA A 144 16.08 21.39 -2.06
C ALA A 144 14.63 21.85 -2.35
N ALA A 145 13.68 20.93 -2.39
CA ALA A 145 12.27 21.26 -2.60
C ALA A 145 11.68 21.97 -1.39
N PHE A 146 11.99 21.53 -0.17
CA PHE A 146 11.49 22.15 1.07
C PHE A 146 12.17 23.50 1.37
N LEU A 147 13.39 23.74 0.91
CA LEU A 147 14.00 25.08 0.97
C LEU A 147 13.19 26.08 0.15
N ARG A 148 12.67 25.67 -1.01
CA ARG A 148 11.82 26.52 -1.85
C ARG A 148 10.41 26.69 -1.30
N GLN A 149 9.93 25.73 -0.49
CA GLN A 149 8.58 25.72 0.07
C GLN A 149 8.59 25.33 1.57
N PRO A 150 8.93 26.27 2.48
CA PRO A 150 9.06 25.96 3.92
C PRO A 150 7.81 25.36 4.56
N LYS A 151 6.59 25.77 4.12
CA LYS A 151 5.34 25.18 4.58
C LYS A 151 5.22 23.68 4.29
N ALA A 152 5.80 23.21 3.19
CA ALA A 152 5.85 21.77 2.91
C ALA A 152 6.73 21.01 3.92
N ARG A 153 7.82 21.62 4.40
CA ARG A 153 8.65 21.02 5.45
C ARG A 153 7.88 20.86 6.76
N GLU A 154 7.07 21.84 7.14
CA GLU A 154 6.19 21.72 8.31
C GLU A 154 5.17 20.60 8.14
N GLY A 155 4.52 20.55 6.99
CA GLY A 155 3.58 19.49 6.66
C GLY A 155 4.23 18.10 6.62
N TRP A 156 5.46 17.99 6.10
CA TRP A 156 6.23 16.74 6.15
C TRP A 156 6.44 16.23 7.58
N ARG A 157 6.76 17.14 8.51
CA ARG A 157 6.89 16.80 9.93
C ARG A 157 5.57 16.37 10.57
N ALA A 158 4.44 16.94 10.12
CA ALA A 158 3.10 16.59 10.58
C ALA A 158 2.57 15.25 10.00
N MET A 159 3.19 14.75 8.92
CA MET A 159 2.81 13.46 8.34
C MET A 159 3.19 12.29 9.25
N THR A 160 2.37 11.22 9.19
CA THR A 160 2.70 9.96 9.86
C THR A 160 3.94 9.33 9.25
N ARG A 161 4.66 8.51 10.03
CA ARG A 161 5.82 7.75 9.54
C ARG A 161 5.47 6.91 8.31
N VAL A 162 4.29 6.27 8.31
CA VAL A 162 3.81 5.44 7.18
C VAL A 162 3.65 6.27 5.90
N GLN A 163 3.11 7.50 6.00
CA GLN A 163 2.96 8.39 4.85
C GLN A 163 4.33 8.80 4.28
N ARG A 164 5.23 9.28 5.14
CA ARG A 164 6.60 9.68 4.71
C ARG A 164 7.34 8.53 4.06
N ARG A 165 7.28 7.33 4.66
CA ARG A 165 7.90 6.11 4.15
C ARG A 165 7.40 5.74 2.75
N GLY A 166 6.09 5.84 2.52
CA GLY A 166 5.50 5.60 1.20
C GLY A 166 5.99 6.58 0.12
N LEU A 167 6.17 7.85 0.48
CA LEU A 167 6.68 8.87 -0.44
C LEU A 167 8.18 8.67 -0.75
N LEU A 168 8.99 8.33 0.25
CA LEU A 168 10.41 8.00 0.07
C LEU A 168 10.58 6.77 -0.83
N LEU A 169 9.85 5.69 -0.57
CA LEU A 169 9.83 4.53 -1.46
C LEU A 169 9.45 4.91 -2.90
N GLY A 170 8.46 5.80 -3.06
CA GLY A 170 8.06 6.30 -4.37
C GLY A 170 9.19 7.04 -5.09
N ILE A 171 10.00 7.84 -4.39
CA ILE A 171 11.13 8.57 -4.97
C ILE A 171 12.25 7.62 -5.39
N PHE A 172 12.66 6.71 -4.51
CA PHE A 172 13.80 5.83 -4.77
C PHE A 172 13.49 4.67 -5.73
N TYR A 173 12.20 4.33 -5.91
CA TYR A 173 11.81 3.29 -6.84
C TYR A 173 12.10 3.64 -8.31
N TYR A 174 12.03 4.92 -8.67
CA TYR A 174 12.25 5.37 -10.05
C TYR A 174 13.72 5.75 -10.26
N GLN A 175 14.26 5.35 -11.42
CA GLN A 175 15.67 5.56 -11.75
C GLN A 175 15.89 6.85 -12.54
N SER A 176 14.94 7.25 -13.41
CA SER A 176 15.12 8.46 -14.21
C SER A 176 15.00 9.73 -13.36
N PRO A 177 15.85 10.73 -13.62
CA PRO A 177 15.82 12.02 -12.91
C PRO A 177 14.45 12.70 -12.96
N GLU A 178 13.78 12.65 -14.11
CA GLU A 178 12.46 13.26 -14.33
C GLU A 178 11.39 12.57 -13.46
N SER A 179 11.43 11.24 -13.41
CA SER A 179 10.49 10.47 -12.57
C SER A 179 10.72 10.72 -11.09
N ARG A 180 11.99 10.80 -10.65
CA ARG A 180 12.34 11.17 -9.28
C ARG A 180 11.87 12.58 -8.94
N GLN A 181 12.06 13.53 -9.83
CA GLN A 181 11.60 14.91 -9.65
C GLN A 181 10.07 14.96 -9.51
N LYS A 182 9.35 14.26 -10.38
CA LYS A 182 7.88 14.16 -10.30
C LYS A 182 7.42 13.58 -8.97
N ARG A 183 8.12 12.56 -8.44
CA ARG A 183 7.79 11.95 -7.14
C ARG A 183 8.13 12.85 -5.97
N ALA A 184 9.24 13.59 -6.07
CA ALA A 184 9.57 14.59 -5.07
C ALA A 184 8.55 15.73 -5.05
N GLN A 185 8.08 16.21 -6.21
CA GLN A 185 7.01 17.20 -6.28
C GLN A 185 5.71 16.66 -5.65
N ASN A 186 5.34 15.42 -5.95
CA ASN A 186 4.18 14.79 -5.30
C ASN A 186 4.33 14.74 -3.76
N ALA A 187 5.54 14.48 -3.26
CA ALA A 187 5.79 14.50 -1.82
C ALA A 187 5.62 15.91 -1.21
N VAL A 188 6.04 16.96 -1.93
CA VAL A 188 5.79 18.35 -1.55
C VAL A 188 4.31 18.67 -1.51
N ASP A 189 3.55 18.27 -2.52
CA ASP A 189 2.11 18.53 -2.61
C ASP A 189 1.34 17.83 -1.47
N GLU A 190 1.70 16.58 -1.17
CA GLU A 190 1.12 15.84 -0.04
C GLU A 190 1.49 16.48 1.32
N ALA A 191 2.72 16.96 1.45
CA ALA A 191 3.17 17.65 2.64
C ALA A 191 2.42 18.98 2.83
N LEU A 192 2.21 19.76 1.77
CA LEU A 192 1.40 20.98 1.82
C LEU A 192 -0.05 20.70 2.25
N ARG A 193 -0.65 19.61 1.74
CA ARG A 193 -1.99 19.18 2.20
C ARG A 193 -2.01 18.79 3.68
N ALA A 194 -0.94 18.17 4.17
CA ALA A 194 -0.82 17.82 5.58
C ALA A 194 -0.67 19.05 6.49
N ALA A 195 0.03 20.10 6.02
CA ALA A 195 0.17 21.37 6.75
C ALA A 195 -1.17 22.10 6.94
N VAL A 196 -2.10 21.96 5.98
CA VAL A 196 -3.43 22.60 6.06
C VAL A 196 -4.41 21.82 6.94
N LYS A 197 -4.23 20.49 7.07
CA LYS A 197 -5.06 19.69 7.98
C LYS A 197 -4.60 19.97 9.40
N LYS A 198 -5.44 20.69 10.20
CA LYS A 198 -5.21 20.87 11.65
C LYS A 198 -4.79 19.53 12.29
N PRO A 199 -3.79 19.52 13.18
CA PRO A 199 -3.43 18.33 13.92
C PRO A 199 -4.68 17.79 14.62
N ARG A 200 -4.96 16.50 14.51
CA ARG A 200 -5.98 15.85 15.34
C ARG A 200 -5.48 16.00 16.77
N PRO A 201 -6.30 16.54 17.71
CA PRO A 201 -5.95 16.53 19.11
C PRO A 201 -5.69 15.07 19.49
N GLY A 202 -4.54 14.83 20.17
CA GLY A 202 -4.11 13.52 20.65
C GLY A 202 -5.04 12.98 21.74
#